data_d8e202e84c654d552ad796cce54a1a2f
#
_entry.id   d8e202e84c654d552ad796cce54a1a2f
#
_cell.length_a   1.000
_cell.length_b   1.000
_cell.length_c   1.000
_cell.angle_alpha   90.00
_cell.angle_beta   90.00
_cell.angle_gamma   90.00
#
_symmetry.space_group_name_H-M   'P 1'
#
loop_
_entity.id
_entity.type
_entity.pdbx_description
1 polymer ?
#
loop_
_entity_poly.entity_id
_entity_poly.type
_entity_poly.pdbx_seq_one_letter_code
_entity_poly.pdbx_strand_id
1 'polypeptide(L)'
;MLGIDYLVLNSTIGVNIMRKIMTVFGTRPEAIKMAPLVKALEKDSMLEPIIVVTAQHREMLDSVLKTFNITPHYDLNIMKKGQTLSEITARSIIQLEQIMKKECPDMVLVHGDTVTTFSGALAAFYSQTPIGHVEAGLRSYNKYSPYPEEINRQMVGVMADLHFAPTYNAAQNLVKEGKLAKHIAITGNTAIDAMKYTIDYQYSSSIIQKHKNKNFILLTAHRRENIGKPMINVFKAIRKLIDEYHDLALVYPMHMNPKVRDIAQKYLGNHPRIELIEPLDVVDFHNFAKQAYLIMTDSGG
;
A
#
# COMPACT_ATOMS: atom_id res chain seq x y z
N MET A 1 4.99 10.49 20.96
CA MET A 1 4.23 11.62 21.50
C MET A 1 4.96 12.96 21.25
N LEU A 2 5.63 13.14 20.10
CA LEU A 2 6.46 14.32 19.79
C LEU A 2 6.27 14.88 18.37
N GLY A 3 5.23 14.46 17.65
CA GLY A 3 4.91 14.97 16.30
C GLY A 3 3.64 15.80 16.21
N ILE A 4 2.91 15.97 17.30
CA ILE A 4 1.59 16.63 17.33
C ILE A 4 1.71 18.13 17.62
N ASP A 5 2.81 18.60 18.19
CA ASP A 5 2.95 20.00 18.60
C ASP A 5 3.04 20.99 17.41
N TYR A 6 3.34 20.52 16.21
CA TYR A 6 3.36 21.39 15.02
C TYR A 6 1.96 21.73 14.50
N LEU A 7 0.95 20.92 14.83
CA LEU A 7 -0.46 21.21 14.53
C LEU A 7 -1.17 21.99 15.65
N VAL A 8 -0.53 22.18 16.80
CA VAL A 8 -1.14 22.75 18.01
C VAL A 8 -0.80 24.26 18.21
N LEU A 9 0.11 24.83 17.41
CA LEU A 9 0.54 26.23 17.57
C LEU A 9 -0.46 27.23 16.97
N ASN A 10 -1.69 27.28 17.50
CA ASN A 10 -2.52 28.50 17.53
C ASN A 10 -3.81 28.32 18.35
N SER A 11 -3.71 27.77 19.55
CA SER A 11 -4.84 27.76 20.50
C SER A 11 -4.75 28.90 21.50
N THR A 12 -4.81 30.14 21.02
CA THR A 12 -4.88 31.33 21.92
C THR A 12 -6.27 31.95 21.98
N ILE A 13 -7.25 31.38 21.33
CA ILE A 13 -8.67 31.75 21.47
C ILE A 13 -9.47 30.45 21.43
N GLY A 14 -10.23 30.12 22.47
CA GLY A 14 -10.97 28.86 22.69
C GLY A 14 -12.02 28.47 21.62
N VAL A 15 -11.68 28.52 20.37
CA VAL A 15 -12.46 27.96 19.25
C VAL A 15 -11.78 26.66 18.83
N ASN A 16 -12.44 25.54 19.08
CA ASN A 16 -12.05 24.23 18.52
C ASN A 16 -12.18 24.28 16.99
N ILE A 17 -11.13 24.73 16.31
CA ILE A 17 -11.09 24.74 14.83
C ILE A 17 -10.74 23.34 14.37
N MET A 18 -11.69 22.67 13.73
CA MET A 18 -11.50 21.36 13.10
C MET A 18 -10.51 21.52 11.94
N ARG A 19 -9.47 20.66 11.89
CA ARG A 19 -8.42 20.69 10.86
C ARG A 19 -8.78 19.79 9.69
N LYS A 20 -8.73 20.35 8.49
CA LYS A 20 -8.99 19.62 7.24
C LYS A 20 -7.74 18.84 6.79
N ILE A 21 -7.84 17.53 6.78
CA ILE A 21 -6.75 16.64 6.36
C ILE A 21 -7.13 15.97 5.03
N MET A 22 -6.51 16.39 3.95
CA MET A 22 -6.74 15.78 2.64
C MET A 22 -5.86 14.54 2.47
N THR A 23 -6.45 13.41 2.09
CA THR A 23 -5.75 12.18 1.73
C THR A 23 -5.83 11.96 0.24
N VAL A 24 -4.68 11.71 -0.43
CA VAL A 24 -4.61 11.49 -1.89
C VAL A 24 -4.00 10.12 -2.17
N PHE A 25 -4.75 9.26 -2.85
CA PHE A 25 -4.28 7.93 -3.28
C PHE A 25 -5.03 7.47 -4.53
N GLY A 26 -4.51 6.45 -5.25
CA GLY A 26 -5.11 6.12 -6.54
C GLY A 26 -5.02 4.66 -6.96
N THR A 27 -4.22 3.85 -6.28
CA THR A 27 -4.03 2.43 -6.59
C THR A 27 -4.57 1.54 -5.48
N ARG A 28 -4.81 0.26 -5.80
CA ARG A 28 -5.24 -0.74 -4.81
C ARG A 28 -4.30 -0.84 -3.59
N PRO A 29 -2.97 -0.96 -3.76
CA PRO A 29 -2.05 -1.04 -2.61
C PRO A 29 -2.06 0.21 -1.74
N GLU A 30 -2.12 1.40 -2.34
CA GLU A 30 -2.26 2.66 -1.60
C GLU A 30 -3.56 2.68 -0.80
N ALA A 31 -4.69 2.32 -1.41
CA ALA A 31 -5.99 2.32 -0.75
C ALA A 31 -6.02 1.40 0.47
N ILE A 32 -5.46 0.19 0.38
CA ILE A 32 -5.37 -0.76 1.50
C ILE A 32 -4.60 -0.12 2.67
N LYS A 33 -3.49 0.56 2.39
CA LYS A 33 -2.63 1.15 3.40
C LYS A 33 -3.15 2.49 3.92
N MET A 34 -3.88 3.25 3.10
CA MET A 34 -4.49 4.53 3.51
C MET A 34 -5.83 4.34 4.23
N ALA A 35 -6.54 3.24 4.00
CA ALA A 35 -7.84 3.00 4.63
C ALA A 35 -7.81 3.06 6.18
N PRO A 36 -6.87 2.43 6.89
CA PRO A 36 -6.78 2.57 8.35
C PRO A 36 -6.56 4.00 8.81
N LEU A 37 -5.77 4.77 8.05
CA LEU A 37 -5.50 6.17 8.34
C LEU A 37 -6.76 7.02 8.15
N VAL A 38 -7.49 6.83 7.04
CA VAL A 38 -8.79 7.47 6.82
C VAL A 38 -9.75 7.16 7.96
N LYS A 39 -9.85 5.87 8.36
CA LYS A 39 -10.70 5.47 9.49
C LYS A 39 -10.28 6.05 10.84
N ALA A 40 -9.00 6.34 11.02
CA ALA A 40 -8.51 7.02 12.22
C ALA A 40 -8.89 8.51 12.18
N LEU A 41 -8.75 9.18 11.03
CA LEU A 41 -9.15 10.57 10.83
C LEU A 41 -10.66 10.78 11.03
N GLU A 42 -11.49 9.86 10.49
CA GLU A 42 -12.96 9.91 10.66
C GLU A 42 -13.42 9.79 12.13
N LYS A 43 -12.62 9.18 12.99
CA LYS A 43 -12.93 9.00 14.42
C LYS A 43 -12.47 10.16 15.29
N ASP A 44 -11.60 11.01 14.80
CA ASP A 44 -11.06 12.13 15.55
C ASP A 44 -11.97 13.35 15.39
N SER A 45 -12.49 13.87 16.48
CA SER A 45 -13.41 15.01 16.47
C SER A 45 -12.77 16.35 16.12
N MET A 46 -11.44 16.42 16.09
CA MET A 46 -10.65 17.60 15.73
C MET A 46 -10.19 17.59 14.28
N LEU A 47 -10.40 16.49 13.55
CA LEU A 47 -9.94 16.30 12.19
C LEU A 47 -11.10 16.05 11.24
N GLU A 48 -11.10 16.74 10.10
CA GLU A 48 -12.04 16.56 9.00
C GLU A 48 -11.31 15.91 7.81
N PRO A 49 -11.54 14.63 7.50
CA PRO A 49 -10.91 13.99 6.37
C PRO A 49 -11.52 14.43 5.04
N ILE A 50 -10.69 14.84 4.09
CA ILE A 50 -11.06 15.05 2.68
C ILE A 50 -10.42 13.94 1.86
N ILE A 51 -11.20 13.00 1.37
CA ILE A 51 -10.73 11.81 0.67
C ILE A 51 -10.76 12.05 -0.83
N VAL A 52 -9.59 12.06 -1.47
CA VAL A 52 -9.44 12.25 -2.89
C VAL A 52 -8.81 11.01 -3.52
N VAL A 53 -9.46 10.42 -4.51
CA VAL A 53 -8.92 9.29 -5.25
C VAL A 53 -8.66 9.67 -6.71
N THR A 54 -7.51 9.22 -7.25
CA THR A 54 -7.18 9.45 -8.66
C THR A 54 -7.77 8.37 -9.57
N ALA A 55 -8.15 7.22 -8.99
CA ALA A 55 -8.71 6.05 -9.69
C ALA A 55 -7.84 5.59 -10.87
N GLN A 56 -6.53 5.46 -10.64
CA GLN A 56 -5.58 4.95 -11.64
C GLN A 56 -5.88 3.49 -12.05
N HIS A 57 -6.51 2.68 -11.16
CA HIS A 57 -6.97 1.31 -11.42
C HIS A 57 -8.38 1.14 -10.82
N ARG A 58 -9.40 1.51 -11.59
CA ARG A 58 -10.78 1.70 -11.13
C ARG A 58 -11.35 0.53 -10.34
N GLU A 59 -11.55 -0.62 -11.00
CA GLU A 59 -12.26 -1.76 -10.42
C GLU A 59 -11.59 -2.28 -9.13
N MET A 60 -10.26 -2.34 -9.12
CA MET A 60 -9.51 -2.80 -7.97
C MET A 60 -9.55 -1.80 -6.80
N LEU A 61 -9.57 -0.51 -7.09
CA LEU A 61 -9.68 0.54 -6.07
C LEU A 61 -11.07 0.52 -5.43
N ASP A 62 -12.13 0.47 -6.25
CA ASP A 62 -13.52 0.47 -5.79
C ASP A 62 -13.82 -0.72 -4.87
N SER A 63 -13.26 -1.91 -5.16
CA SER A 63 -13.36 -3.07 -4.28
C SER A 63 -12.79 -2.80 -2.89
N VAL A 64 -11.62 -2.16 -2.80
CA VAL A 64 -11.00 -1.82 -1.51
C VAL A 64 -11.82 -0.76 -0.78
N LEU A 65 -12.23 0.31 -1.46
CA LEU A 65 -13.05 1.36 -0.86
C LEU A 65 -14.33 0.77 -0.23
N LYS A 66 -14.99 -0.14 -0.97
CA LYS A 66 -16.17 -0.86 -0.47
C LYS A 66 -15.85 -1.71 0.76
N THR A 67 -14.74 -2.47 0.73
CA THR A 67 -14.30 -3.31 1.85
C THR A 67 -14.13 -2.53 3.14
N PHE A 68 -13.53 -1.33 3.04
CA PHE A 68 -13.29 -0.47 4.20
C PHE A 68 -14.44 0.51 4.48
N ASN A 69 -15.54 0.44 3.74
CA ASN A 69 -16.65 1.37 3.82
C ASN A 69 -16.16 2.83 3.77
N ILE A 70 -15.41 3.15 2.71
CA ILE A 70 -14.88 4.49 2.43
C ILE A 70 -15.57 5.05 1.19
N THR A 71 -16.14 6.23 1.31
CA THR A 71 -16.69 6.98 0.18
C THR A 71 -15.78 8.17 -0.10
N PRO A 72 -15.13 8.25 -1.26
CA PRO A 72 -14.28 9.39 -1.58
C PRO A 72 -15.14 10.65 -1.76
N HIS A 73 -14.63 11.79 -1.32
CA HIS A 73 -15.23 13.11 -1.54
C HIS A 73 -15.00 13.58 -2.98
N TYR A 74 -13.87 13.19 -3.56
CA TYR A 74 -13.48 13.50 -4.94
C TYR A 74 -12.89 12.26 -5.61
N ASP A 75 -13.36 12.02 -6.82
CA ASP A 75 -12.89 10.97 -7.70
C ASP A 75 -12.46 11.60 -9.03
N LEU A 76 -11.16 11.63 -9.28
CA LEU A 76 -10.57 12.29 -10.44
C LEU A 76 -10.73 11.49 -11.73
N ASN A 77 -10.94 10.18 -11.61
CA ASN A 77 -11.12 9.25 -12.74
C ASN A 77 -10.11 9.46 -13.88
N ILE A 78 -8.81 9.50 -13.52
CA ILE A 78 -7.74 9.89 -14.46
C ILE A 78 -7.35 8.79 -15.45
N MET A 79 -7.83 7.54 -15.23
CA MET A 79 -7.45 6.41 -16.07
C MET A 79 -7.90 6.57 -17.51
N LYS A 80 -6.98 6.43 -18.45
CA LYS A 80 -7.24 6.30 -19.89
C LYS A 80 -6.36 5.21 -20.48
N LYS A 81 -6.87 4.46 -21.44
CA LYS A 81 -6.10 3.41 -22.11
C LYS A 81 -4.90 4.01 -22.85
N GLY A 82 -3.72 3.44 -22.63
CA GLY A 82 -2.49 3.82 -23.32
C GLY A 82 -1.85 5.14 -22.88
N GLN A 83 -2.29 5.72 -21.76
CA GLN A 83 -1.72 6.98 -21.24
C GLN A 83 -0.27 6.82 -20.75
N THR A 84 0.52 7.86 -20.94
CA THR A 84 1.89 7.97 -20.45
C THR A 84 1.93 8.42 -18.99
N LEU A 85 3.07 8.21 -18.31
CA LEU A 85 3.29 8.73 -16.96
C LEU A 85 3.13 10.27 -16.91
N SER A 86 3.61 10.97 -17.95
CA SER A 86 3.50 12.42 -18.05
C SER A 86 2.05 12.90 -18.11
N GLU A 87 1.20 12.21 -18.86
CA GLU A 87 -0.24 12.55 -18.96
C GLU A 87 -0.98 12.27 -17.65
N ILE A 88 -0.64 11.19 -16.94
CA ILE A 88 -1.17 10.90 -15.62
C ILE A 88 -0.78 12.02 -14.64
N THR A 89 0.51 12.36 -14.59
CA THR A 89 1.06 13.41 -13.73
C THR A 89 0.37 14.75 -13.98
N ALA A 90 0.35 15.22 -15.24
CA ALA A 90 -0.21 16.52 -15.59
C ALA A 90 -1.70 16.62 -15.22
N ARG A 91 -2.51 15.62 -15.55
CA ARG A 91 -3.94 15.61 -15.20
C ARG A 91 -4.18 15.57 -13.70
N SER A 92 -3.39 14.77 -12.98
CA SER A 92 -3.51 14.68 -11.52
C SER A 92 -3.20 16.02 -10.87
N ILE A 93 -2.10 16.69 -11.24
CA ILE A 93 -1.70 17.96 -10.66
C ILE A 93 -2.78 19.02 -10.89
N ILE A 94 -3.25 19.18 -12.13
CA ILE A 94 -4.24 20.22 -12.49
C ILE A 94 -5.54 20.04 -11.68
N GLN A 95 -6.05 18.81 -11.58
CA GLN A 95 -7.31 18.55 -10.87
C GLN A 95 -7.12 18.67 -9.35
N LEU A 96 -6.01 18.17 -8.81
CA LEU A 96 -5.71 18.28 -7.38
C LEU A 96 -5.54 19.73 -6.94
N GLU A 97 -4.89 20.55 -7.72
CA GLU A 97 -4.75 22.00 -7.45
C GLU A 97 -6.11 22.71 -7.35
N GLN A 98 -7.06 22.37 -8.23
CA GLN A 98 -8.41 22.92 -8.18
C GLN A 98 -9.16 22.53 -6.90
N ILE A 99 -9.01 21.25 -6.47
CA ILE A 99 -9.64 20.77 -5.23
C ILE A 99 -8.97 21.43 -4.03
N MET A 100 -7.65 21.54 -3.99
CA MET A 100 -6.93 22.18 -2.90
C MET A 100 -7.31 23.67 -2.74
N LYS A 101 -7.45 24.39 -3.84
CA LYS A 101 -7.96 25.77 -3.83
C LYS A 101 -9.38 25.89 -3.29
N LYS A 102 -10.24 24.90 -3.57
CA LYS A 102 -11.62 24.89 -3.09
C LYS A 102 -11.71 24.52 -1.61
N GLU A 103 -11.02 23.47 -1.22
CA GLU A 103 -11.12 22.86 0.12
C GLU A 103 -10.24 23.54 1.15
N CYS A 104 -9.14 24.17 0.74
CA CYS A 104 -8.14 24.79 1.61
C CYS A 104 -7.69 23.86 2.75
N PRO A 105 -7.15 22.66 2.46
CA PRO A 105 -6.77 21.73 3.52
C PRO A 105 -5.60 22.25 4.34
N ASP A 106 -5.60 21.97 5.65
CA ASP A 106 -4.50 22.29 6.57
C ASP A 106 -3.28 21.39 6.31
N MET A 107 -3.47 20.19 5.77
CA MET A 107 -2.42 19.25 5.39
C MET A 107 -2.88 18.28 4.31
N VAL A 108 -1.96 17.87 3.45
CA VAL A 108 -2.17 16.81 2.46
C VAL A 108 -1.34 15.59 2.84
N LEU A 109 -1.97 14.43 2.95
CA LEU A 109 -1.31 13.15 3.16
C LEU A 109 -1.23 12.36 1.86
N VAL A 110 -0.03 11.96 1.48
CA VAL A 110 0.27 11.11 0.32
C VAL A 110 0.98 9.84 0.77
N HIS A 111 0.85 8.74 0.02
CA HIS A 111 1.36 7.45 0.43
C HIS A 111 2.35 6.85 -0.57
N GLY A 112 3.51 6.42 -0.09
CA GLY A 112 4.46 5.62 -0.86
C GLY A 112 5.13 6.40 -1.99
N ASP A 113 4.99 5.90 -3.23
CA ASP A 113 5.89 6.28 -4.33
C ASP A 113 5.27 6.25 -5.72
N THR A 114 3.96 6.14 -5.82
CA THR A 114 3.28 6.13 -7.12
C THR A 114 3.33 7.50 -7.80
N VAL A 115 2.93 7.56 -9.07
CA VAL A 115 2.73 8.83 -9.78
C VAL A 115 1.65 9.67 -9.09
N THR A 116 0.63 9.04 -8.50
CA THR A 116 -0.40 9.73 -7.69
C THR A 116 0.23 10.41 -6.48
N THR A 117 1.12 9.71 -5.76
CA THR A 117 1.83 10.23 -4.60
C THR A 117 2.66 11.46 -4.95
N PHE A 118 3.45 11.35 -6.03
CA PHE A 118 4.27 12.46 -6.54
C PHE A 118 3.40 13.64 -6.97
N SER A 119 2.34 13.39 -7.74
CA SER A 119 1.44 14.46 -8.22
C SER A 119 0.70 15.15 -7.07
N GLY A 120 0.28 14.38 -6.06
CA GLY A 120 -0.38 14.90 -4.85
C GLY A 120 0.55 15.82 -4.04
N ALA A 121 1.79 15.38 -3.83
CA ALA A 121 2.80 16.19 -3.14
C ALA A 121 3.14 17.45 -3.92
N LEU A 122 3.32 17.37 -5.24
CA LEU A 122 3.66 18.53 -6.06
C LEU A 122 2.51 19.55 -6.12
N ALA A 123 1.26 19.11 -6.24
CA ALA A 123 0.10 19.98 -6.20
C ALA A 123 -0.04 20.69 -4.83
N ALA A 124 0.20 19.96 -3.73
CA ALA A 124 0.20 20.51 -2.38
C ALA A 124 1.31 21.56 -2.20
N PHE A 125 2.52 21.26 -2.69
CA PHE A 125 3.64 22.20 -2.67
C PHE A 125 3.31 23.49 -3.43
N TYR A 126 2.74 23.41 -4.63
CA TYR A 126 2.33 24.59 -5.39
C TYR A 126 1.20 25.39 -4.71
N SER A 127 0.35 24.70 -3.94
CA SER A 127 -0.71 25.32 -3.16
C SER A 127 -0.23 25.83 -1.78
N GLN A 128 1.07 25.69 -1.48
CA GLN A 128 1.67 26.03 -0.17
C GLN A 128 0.98 25.33 1.01
N THR A 129 0.48 24.13 0.78
CA THR A 129 -0.17 23.30 1.78
C THR A 129 0.83 22.30 2.37
N PRO A 130 0.95 22.17 3.70
CA PRO A 130 1.84 21.20 4.34
C PRO A 130 1.60 19.76 3.88
N ILE A 131 2.67 18.97 3.77
CA ILE A 131 2.65 17.61 3.21
C ILE A 131 3.13 16.61 4.25
N GLY A 132 2.32 15.57 4.49
CA GLY A 132 2.72 14.37 5.21
C GLY A 132 2.93 13.19 4.26
N HIS A 133 4.12 12.59 4.30
CA HIS A 133 4.48 11.44 3.48
C HIS A 133 4.36 10.15 4.29
N VAL A 134 3.35 9.35 4.00
CA VAL A 134 3.11 8.03 4.61
C VAL A 134 3.93 6.97 3.87
N GLU A 135 4.54 6.04 4.58
CA GLU A 135 5.50 5.04 4.09
C GLU A 135 6.79 5.70 3.53
N ALA A 136 7.26 6.73 4.23
CA ALA A 136 8.43 7.51 3.84
C ALA A 136 9.75 6.77 4.13
N GLY A 137 10.80 7.09 3.34
CA GLY A 137 12.17 6.68 3.66
C GLY A 137 12.59 5.31 3.13
N LEU A 138 11.75 4.57 2.42
CA LEU A 138 12.18 3.39 1.67
C LEU A 138 13.11 3.80 0.53
N ARG A 139 14.25 3.09 0.35
CA ARG A 139 15.26 3.40 -0.68
C ARG A 139 15.85 2.13 -1.28
N SER A 140 16.00 2.16 -2.59
CA SER A 140 16.84 1.23 -3.33
C SER A 140 18.16 1.86 -3.76
N TYR A 141 18.21 3.20 -3.81
CA TYR A 141 19.31 4.02 -4.34
C TYR A 141 19.64 3.72 -5.82
N ASN A 142 18.76 3.03 -6.51
CA ASN A 142 18.84 2.79 -7.95
C ASN A 142 17.66 3.48 -8.64
N LYS A 143 17.90 4.62 -9.30
CA LYS A 143 16.86 5.45 -9.92
C LYS A 143 15.99 4.75 -10.96
N TYR A 144 16.40 3.59 -11.43
CA TYR A 144 15.67 2.79 -12.41
C TYR A 144 15.12 1.46 -11.84
N SER A 145 15.24 1.24 -10.51
CA SER A 145 14.74 0.01 -9.89
C SER A 145 14.33 0.24 -8.41
N PRO A 146 13.03 0.24 -8.13
CA PRO A 146 11.89 0.21 -9.06
C PRO A 146 11.75 1.53 -9.82
N TYR A 147 11.18 1.46 -11.03
CA TYR A 147 10.97 2.62 -11.89
C TYR A 147 9.46 2.82 -12.16
N PRO A 148 8.91 4.02 -11.97
CA PRO A 148 9.54 5.30 -11.57
C PRO A 148 9.60 5.53 -10.05
N GLU A 149 9.24 4.54 -9.23
CA GLU A 149 8.93 4.65 -7.80
C GLU A 149 10.10 5.20 -6.98
N GLU A 150 11.35 4.80 -7.26
CA GLU A 150 12.48 5.26 -6.46
C GLU A 150 12.68 6.78 -6.54
N ILE A 151 12.53 7.35 -7.72
CA ILE A 151 12.67 8.81 -7.89
C ILE A 151 11.43 9.54 -7.34
N ASN A 152 10.23 8.99 -7.54
CA ASN A 152 9.03 9.57 -6.97
C ASN A 152 9.15 9.72 -5.45
N ARG A 153 9.57 8.66 -4.71
CA ARG A 153 9.68 8.71 -3.25
C ARG A 153 10.75 9.66 -2.76
N GLN A 154 11.86 9.81 -3.51
CA GLN A 154 12.89 10.78 -3.18
C GLN A 154 12.38 12.22 -3.36
N MET A 155 11.72 12.53 -4.49
CA MET A 155 11.15 13.85 -4.76
C MET A 155 10.04 14.21 -3.76
N VAL A 156 9.15 13.26 -3.42
CA VAL A 156 8.14 13.47 -2.37
C VAL A 156 8.83 13.76 -1.03
N GLY A 157 9.88 13.00 -0.70
CA GLY A 157 10.66 13.24 0.52
C GLY A 157 11.32 14.63 0.57
N VAL A 158 11.62 15.26 -0.58
CA VAL A 158 12.12 16.64 -0.62
C VAL A 158 11.03 17.64 -0.26
N MET A 159 9.80 17.42 -0.75
CA MET A 159 8.67 18.34 -0.57
C MET A 159 7.94 18.17 0.76
N ALA A 160 8.00 16.98 1.37
CA ALA A 160 7.25 16.67 2.58
C ALA A 160 7.78 17.37 3.83
N ASP A 161 6.86 17.88 4.65
CA ASP A 161 7.11 18.50 5.96
C ASP A 161 7.17 17.45 7.07
N LEU A 162 6.33 16.41 7.00
CA LEU A 162 6.31 15.29 7.93
C LEU A 162 6.54 13.97 7.22
N HIS A 163 7.31 13.08 7.84
CA HIS A 163 7.66 11.78 7.29
C HIS A 163 7.23 10.67 8.25
N PHE A 164 6.32 9.81 7.82
CA PHE A 164 5.85 8.64 8.57
C PHE A 164 6.57 7.40 8.05
N ALA A 165 7.66 7.03 8.70
CA ALA A 165 8.53 5.94 8.27
C ALA A 165 8.01 4.58 8.75
N PRO A 166 7.98 3.54 7.90
CA PRO A 166 7.49 2.22 8.32
C PRO A 166 8.49 1.48 9.23
N THR A 167 9.77 1.81 9.18
CA THR A 167 10.82 1.14 9.94
C THR A 167 11.90 2.11 10.41
N TYR A 168 12.71 1.65 11.36
CA TYR A 168 13.91 2.39 11.80
C TYR A 168 14.88 2.66 10.63
N ASN A 169 15.11 1.66 9.76
CA ASN A 169 15.99 1.83 8.60
C ASN A 169 15.47 2.88 7.63
N ALA A 170 14.16 2.93 7.40
CA ALA A 170 13.54 3.96 6.57
C ALA A 170 13.71 5.37 7.19
N ALA A 171 13.53 5.49 8.51
CA ALA A 171 13.79 6.73 9.22
C ALA A 171 15.27 7.16 9.13
N GLN A 172 16.22 6.22 9.25
CA GLN A 172 17.65 6.50 9.11
C GLN A 172 18.02 6.96 7.69
N ASN A 173 17.37 6.45 6.65
CA ASN A 173 17.58 6.95 5.29
C ASN A 173 17.18 8.44 5.17
N LEU A 174 16.05 8.82 5.76
CA LEU A 174 15.59 10.21 5.78
C LEU A 174 16.58 11.13 6.54
N VAL A 175 17.08 10.68 7.69
CA VAL A 175 18.10 11.43 8.45
C VAL A 175 19.38 11.62 7.63
N LYS A 176 19.87 10.56 6.95
CA LYS A 176 21.03 10.64 6.05
C LYS A 176 20.83 11.61 4.89
N GLU A 177 19.59 11.80 4.45
CA GLU A 177 19.22 12.78 3.42
C GLU A 177 18.98 14.19 3.97
N GLY A 178 19.31 14.43 5.25
CA GLY A 178 19.24 15.75 5.89
C GLY A 178 17.86 16.13 6.42
N LYS A 179 16.91 15.18 6.51
CA LYS A 179 15.62 15.47 7.14
C LYS A 179 15.77 15.57 8.66
N LEU A 180 15.12 16.56 9.25
CA LEU A 180 15.19 16.77 10.69
C LEU A 180 14.47 15.66 11.44
N ALA A 181 15.12 15.06 12.44
CA ALA A 181 14.57 13.94 13.21
C ALA A 181 13.21 14.26 13.86
N LYS A 182 12.97 15.51 14.25
CA LYS A 182 11.69 15.95 14.81
C LYS A 182 10.51 15.91 13.82
N HIS A 183 10.79 15.82 12.52
CA HIS A 183 9.79 15.70 11.44
C HIS A 183 9.62 14.25 10.95
N ILE A 184 10.27 13.29 11.60
CA ILE A 184 10.23 11.87 11.26
C ILE A 184 9.58 11.09 12.40
N ALA A 185 8.48 10.41 12.11
CA ALA A 185 7.84 9.48 13.03
C ALA A 185 7.94 8.05 12.50
N ILE A 186 8.35 7.10 13.35
CA ILE A 186 8.32 5.67 12.99
C ILE A 186 6.94 5.14 13.37
N THR A 187 6.10 4.86 12.36
CA THR A 187 4.69 4.50 12.54
C THR A 187 4.39 3.03 12.27
N GLY A 188 5.34 2.28 11.73
CA GLY A 188 5.07 0.95 11.19
C GLY A 188 4.45 1.00 9.80
N ASN A 189 4.11 -0.18 9.26
CA ASN A 189 3.44 -0.31 7.98
C ASN A 189 1.93 -0.40 8.18
N THR A 190 1.19 0.54 7.63
CA THR A 190 -0.27 0.64 7.76
C THR A 190 -1.03 -0.52 7.10
N ALA A 191 -0.38 -1.33 6.26
CA ALA A 191 -0.95 -2.60 5.78
C ALA A 191 -1.31 -3.55 6.93
N ILE A 192 -0.52 -3.53 8.02
CA ILE A 192 -0.81 -4.34 9.22
C ILE A 192 -2.06 -3.82 9.93
N ASP A 193 -2.24 -2.49 9.99
CA ASP A 193 -3.45 -1.90 10.56
C ASP A 193 -4.70 -2.22 9.73
N ALA A 194 -4.58 -2.36 8.41
CA ALA A 194 -5.65 -2.77 7.54
C ALA A 194 -6.23 -4.14 7.92
N MET A 195 -5.40 -5.04 8.43
CA MET A 195 -5.84 -6.36 8.88
C MET A 195 -6.86 -6.30 10.03
N LYS A 196 -6.86 -5.24 10.84
CA LYS A 196 -7.87 -5.02 11.91
C LYS A 196 -9.29 -4.88 11.37
N TYR A 197 -9.43 -4.49 10.12
CA TYR A 197 -10.72 -4.28 9.45
C TYR A 197 -11.15 -5.43 8.54
N THR A 198 -10.22 -6.32 8.19
CA THR A 198 -10.44 -7.37 7.17
C THR A 198 -10.34 -8.78 7.73
N ILE A 199 -9.71 -8.95 8.90
CA ILE A 199 -9.67 -10.27 9.55
C ILE A 199 -11.01 -10.58 10.19
N ASP A 200 -11.58 -11.70 9.78
CA ASP A 200 -12.73 -12.33 10.40
C ASP A 200 -12.30 -13.63 11.11
N TYR A 201 -12.60 -13.75 12.40
CA TYR A 201 -12.28 -14.93 13.20
C TYR A 201 -13.12 -16.15 12.83
N GLN A 202 -14.26 -15.94 12.15
CA GLN A 202 -15.14 -17.01 11.64
C GLN A 202 -14.89 -17.29 10.17
N TYR A 203 -13.90 -16.64 9.54
CA TYR A 203 -13.60 -16.82 8.13
C TYR A 203 -13.24 -18.27 7.82
N SER A 204 -13.91 -18.80 6.81
CA SER A 204 -13.70 -20.16 6.30
C SER A 204 -13.75 -20.15 4.77
N SER A 205 -12.93 -20.98 4.17
CA SER A 205 -12.99 -21.27 2.74
C SER A 205 -12.87 -22.77 2.51
N SER A 206 -13.34 -23.26 1.37
CA SER A 206 -13.22 -24.67 0.99
C SER A 206 -11.75 -25.14 0.98
N ILE A 207 -10.82 -24.28 0.60
CA ILE A 207 -9.38 -24.55 0.56
C ILE A 207 -8.84 -24.74 1.97
N ILE A 208 -9.14 -23.80 2.88
CA ILE A 208 -8.71 -23.89 4.28
C ILE A 208 -9.29 -25.14 4.94
N GLN A 209 -10.59 -25.44 4.70
CA GLN A 209 -11.24 -26.64 5.22
C GLN A 209 -10.62 -27.93 4.68
N LYS A 210 -10.24 -27.97 3.40
CA LYS A 210 -9.55 -29.11 2.78
C LYS A 210 -8.23 -29.42 3.49
N HIS A 211 -7.53 -28.41 3.99
CA HIS A 211 -6.22 -28.53 4.63
C HIS A 211 -6.25 -28.27 6.15
N LYS A 212 -7.43 -28.33 6.81
CA LYS A 212 -7.59 -28.02 8.24
C LYS A 212 -6.69 -28.84 9.19
N ASN A 213 -6.27 -30.04 8.77
CA ASN A 213 -5.40 -30.92 9.55
C ASN A 213 -3.92 -30.81 9.10
N LYS A 214 -3.55 -29.78 8.37
CA LYS A 214 -2.20 -29.55 7.87
C LYS A 214 -1.73 -28.13 8.17
N ASN A 215 -0.43 -27.98 8.29
CA ASN A 215 0.21 -26.68 8.35
C ASN A 215 0.34 -26.15 6.92
N PHE A 216 -0.51 -25.19 6.49
CA PHE A 216 -0.37 -24.68 5.14
C PHE A 216 0.55 -23.48 5.06
N ILE A 217 1.34 -23.44 4.00
CA ILE A 217 2.21 -22.35 3.61
C ILE A 217 1.46 -21.48 2.61
N LEU A 218 1.35 -20.18 2.86
CA LEU A 218 0.86 -19.21 1.89
C LEU A 218 2.04 -18.66 1.10
N LEU A 219 2.03 -18.85 -0.23
CA LEU A 219 3.06 -18.36 -1.11
C LEU A 219 2.60 -17.12 -1.87
N THR A 220 3.43 -16.08 -1.92
CA THR A 220 3.28 -14.97 -2.87
C THR A 220 4.58 -14.81 -3.65
N ALA A 221 4.54 -15.00 -4.96
CA ALA A 221 5.71 -14.87 -5.83
C ALA A 221 5.28 -14.27 -7.19
N HIS A 222 5.76 -13.06 -7.49
CA HIS A 222 5.32 -12.32 -8.66
C HIS A 222 6.33 -11.30 -9.19
N ARG A 223 7.47 -11.12 -8.55
CA ARG A 223 8.45 -10.12 -8.98
C ARG A 223 9.00 -10.42 -10.35
N ARG A 224 9.02 -9.41 -11.23
CA ARG A 224 9.44 -9.55 -12.64
C ARG A 224 10.87 -10.04 -12.76
N GLU A 225 11.77 -9.57 -11.91
CA GLU A 225 13.16 -9.96 -11.85
C GLU A 225 13.38 -11.44 -11.49
N ASN A 226 12.39 -12.06 -10.84
CA ASN A 226 12.45 -13.47 -10.45
C ASN A 226 11.85 -14.42 -11.51
N ILE A 227 11.14 -13.90 -12.52
CA ILE A 227 10.52 -14.75 -13.56
C ILE A 227 11.61 -15.47 -14.36
N GLY A 228 11.45 -16.79 -14.51
CA GLY A 228 12.41 -17.67 -15.20
C GLY A 228 13.18 -18.56 -14.22
N LYS A 229 14.49 -18.66 -14.40
CA LYS A 229 15.33 -19.60 -13.64
C LYS A 229 15.27 -19.42 -12.10
N PRO A 230 15.28 -18.19 -11.54
CA PRO A 230 15.12 -18.00 -10.09
C PRO A 230 13.80 -18.56 -9.57
N MET A 231 12.67 -18.22 -10.19
CA MET A 231 11.34 -18.70 -9.79
C MET A 231 11.23 -20.23 -9.91
N ILE A 232 11.77 -20.82 -10.97
CA ILE A 232 11.81 -22.28 -11.14
C ILE A 232 12.55 -22.94 -9.97
N ASN A 233 13.69 -22.38 -9.56
CA ASN A 233 14.48 -22.92 -8.44
C ASN A 233 13.68 -22.85 -7.12
N VAL A 234 13.01 -21.73 -6.87
CA VAL A 234 12.14 -21.56 -5.69
C VAL A 234 11.01 -22.58 -5.72
N PHE A 235 10.30 -22.73 -6.84
CA PHE A 235 9.18 -23.68 -6.93
C PHE A 235 9.62 -25.14 -6.80
N LYS A 236 10.79 -25.51 -7.33
CA LYS A 236 11.37 -26.84 -7.13
C LYS A 236 11.71 -27.10 -5.66
N ALA A 237 12.28 -26.09 -4.97
CA ALA A 237 12.60 -26.21 -3.55
C ALA A 237 11.32 -26.37 -2.70
N ILE A 238 10.29 -25.56 -2.99
CA ILE A 238 8.98 -25.66 -2.32
C ILE A 238 8.34 -27.03 -2.60
N ARG A 239 8.37 -27.51 -3.85
CA ARG A 239 7.84 -28.82 -4.21
C ARG A 239 8.52 -29.94 -3.40
N LYS A 240 9.85 -29.92 -3.34
CA LYS A 240 10.63 -30.87 -2.54
C LYS A 240 10.22 -30.83 -1.06
N LEU A 241 10.07 -29.62 -0.49
CA LEU A 241 9.64 -29.43 0.89
C LEU A 241 8.25 -30.06 1.14
N ILE A 242 7.28 -29.82 0.24
CA ILE A 242 5.94 -30.40 0.37
C ILE A 242 5.96 -31.92 0.18
N ASP A 243 6.80 -32.45 -0.69
CA ASP A 243 6.95 -33.91 -0.88
C ASP A 243 7.54 -34.56 0.38
N GLU A 244 8.54 -33.94 1.01
CA GLU A 244 9.28 -34.48 2.17
C GLU A 244 8.44 -34.40 3.47
N TYR A 245 7.71 -33.29 3.69
CA TYR A 245 6.93 -33.06 4.92
C TYR A 245 5.43 -33.29 4.67
N HIS A 246 4.92 -34.42 5.12
CA HIS A 246 3.54 -34.86 4.83
C HIS A 246 2.47 -34.05 5.57
N ASP A 247 2.82 -33.34 6.63
CA ASP A 247 1.95 -32.45 7.38
C ASP A 247 1.83 -31.04 6.78
N LEU A 248 2.64 -30.72 5.75
CA LEU A 248 2.59 -29.45 5.04
C LEU A 248 1.65 -29.48 3.83
N ALA A 249 1.02 -28.34 3.58
CA ALA A 249 0.31 -28.02 2.34
C ALA A 249 0.75 -26.64 1.82
N LEU A 250 0.54 -26.36 0.55
CA LEU A 250 0.83 -25.08 -0.08
C LEU A 250 -0.45 -24.48 -0.64
N VAL A 251 -0.67 -23.19 -0.38
CA VAL A 251 -1.67 -22.38 -1.07
C VAL A 251 -0.94 -21.26 -1.79
N TYR A 252 -1.09 -21.19 -3.10
CA TYR A 252 -0.46 -20.17 -3.94
C TYR A 252 -1.50 -19.43 -4.79
N PRO A 253 -1.95 -18.24 -4.35
CA PRO A 253 -2.69 -17.30 -5.20
C PRO A 253 -1.78 -16.81 -6.33
N MET A 254 -1.97 -17.35 -7.55
CA MET A 254 -1.08 -17.10 -8.67
C MET A 254 -1.29 -15.70 -9.25
N HIS A 255 -0.20 -15.01 -9.54
CA HIS A 255 -0.25 -13.77 -10.29
C HIS A 255 -0.83 -13.99 -11.71
N MET A 256 -1.52 -12.97 -12.25
CA MET A 256 -2.20 -13.05 -13.56
C MET A 256 -1.25 -13.19 -14.75
N ASN A 257 0.05 -12.94 -14.58
CA ASN A 257 1.03 -13.06 -15.66
C ASN A 257 1.13 -14.51 -16.17
N PRO A 258 0.86 -14.77 -17.46
CA PRO A 258 0.89 -16.13 -18.03
C PRO A 258 2.20 -16.87 -17.77
N LYS A 259 3.36 -16.19 -17.87
CA LYS A 259 4.66 -16.80 -17.61
C LYS A 259 4.79 -17.33 -16.18
N VAL A 260 4.22 -16.63 -15.19
CA VAL A 260 4.22 -17.10 -13.79
C VAL A 260 3.33 -18.31 -13.66
N ARG A 261 2.13 -18.29 -14.27
CA ARG A 261 1.15 -19.39 -14.25
C ARG A 261 1.70 -20.66 -14.89
N ASP A 262 2.34 -20.53 -16.04
CA ASP A 262 2.95 -21.67 -16.76
C ASP A 262 4.05 -22.34 -15.90
N ILE A 263 4.93 -21.54 -15.28
CA ILE A 263 5.96 -22.05 -14.39
C ILE A 263 5.32 -22.71 -13.15
N ALA A 264 4.35 -22.07 -12.53
CA ALA A 264 3.66 -22.62 -11.35
C ALA A 264 2.98 -23.94 -11.67
N GLN A 265 2.21 -24.01 -12.76
CA GLN A 265 1.52 -25.22 -13.17
C GLN A 265 2.50 -26.35 -13.47
N LYS A 266 3.62 -26.05 -14.12
CA LYS A 266 4.65 -27.05 -14.49
C LYS A 266 5.36 -27.64 -13.26
N TYR A 267 5.71 -26.82 -12.26
CA TYR A 267 6.57 -27.25 -11.14
C TYR A 267 5.81 -27.52 -9.84
N LEU A 268 4.64 -26.91 -9.65
CA LEU A 268 3.82 -27.08 -8.45
C LEU A 268 2.49 -27.80 -8.73
N GLY A 269 2.04 -27.83 -9.99
CA GLY A 269 0.78 -28.47 -10.36
C GLY A 269 0.74 -30.00 -10.09
N ASN A 270 -0.47 -30.56 -10.18
CA ASN A 270 -0.73 -32.01 -10.03
C ASN A 270 -0.21 -32.59 -8.70
N HIS A 271 -0.44 -31.90 -7.59
CA HIS A 271 -0.08 -32.40 -6.27
C HIS A 271 -1.25 -32.24 -5.28
N PRO A 272 -1.65 -33.27 -4.52
CA PRO A 272 -2.87 -33.26 -3.69
C PRO A 272 -2.82 -32.27 -2.51
N ARG A 273 -1.64 -31.77 -2.15
CA ARG A 273 -1.41 -30.84 -1.05
C ARG A 273 -0.94 -29.45 -1.53
N ILE A 274 -1.04 -29.15 -2.84
CA ILE A 274 -0.72 -27.86 -3.44
C ILE A 274 -1.96 -27.32 -4.13
N GLU A 275 -2.41 -26.15 -3.68
CA GLU A 275 -3.52 -25.41 -4.27
C GLU A 275 -2.97 -24.21 -5.05
N LEU A 276 -3.07 -24.30 -6.37
CA LEU A 276 -2.83 -23.17 -7.28
C LEU A 276 -4.18 -22.52 -7.53
N ILE A 277 -4.35 -21.29 -7.01
CA ILE A 277 -5.66 -20.62 -7.02
C ILE A 277 -5.58 -19.27 -7.74
N GLU A 278 -6.74 -18.70 -8.06
CA GLU A 278 -6.84 -17.35 -8.57
C GLU A 278 -6.38 -16.32 -7.52
N PRO A 279 -5.97 -15.11 -7.94
CA PRO A 279 -5.61 -14.05 -7.01
C PRO A 279 -6.75 -13.79 -6.02
N LEU A 280 -6.40 -13.69 -4.75
CA LEU A 280 -7.34 -13.37 -3.69
C LEU A 280 -7.61 -11.85 -3.62
N ASP A 281 -8.79 -11.47 -3.18
CA ASP A 281 -9.03 -10.11 -2.74
C ASP A 281 -8.33 -9.81 -1.40
N VAL A 282 -8.44 -8.59 -0.90
CA VAL A 282 -7.74 -8.19 0.32
C VAL A 282 -8.27 -8.89 1.57
N VAL A 283 -9.57 -9.15 1.63
CA VAL A 283 -10.21 -9.82 2.79
C VAL A 283 -9.77 -11.27 2.83
N ASP A 284 -9.93 -11.97 1.71
CA ASP A 284 -9.51 -13.36 1.59
C ASP A 284 -8.02 -13.51 1.88
N PHE A 285 -7.18 -12.68 1.23
CA PHE A 285 -5.73 -12.75 1.43
C PHE A 285 -5.32 -12.57 2.90
N HIS A 286 -5.88 -11.57 3.60
CA HIS A 286 -5.57 -11.33 5.01
C HIS A 286 -6.04 -12.49 5.91
N ASN A 287 -7.18 -13.10 5.61
CA ASN A 287 -7.68 -14.24 6.38
C ASN A 287 -6.88 -15.53 6.09
N PHE A 288 -6.42 -15.74 4.85
CA PHE A 288 -5.47 -16.81 4.53
C PHE A 288 -4.14 -16.57 5.24
N ALA A 289 -3.60 -15.35 5.19
CA ALA A 289 -2.35 -14.98 5.84
C ALA A 289 -2.40 -15.20 7.37
N LYS A 290 -3.53 -14.84 8.00
CA LYS A 290 -3.75 -15.07 9.44
C LYS A 290 -3.74 -16.55 9.82
N GLN A 291 -4.30 -17.42 8.98
CA GLN A 291 -4.43 -18.85 9.25
C GLN A 291 -3.23 -19.67 8.73
N ALA A 292 -2.35 -19.05 7.94
CA ALA A 292 -1.16 -19.71 7.42
C ALA A 292 -0.17 -20.04 8.55
N TYR A 293 0.41 -21.25 8.52
CA TYR A 293 1.53 -21.61 9.39
C TYR A 293 2.79 -20.80 9.07
N LEU A 294 3.02 -20.54 7.78
CA LEU A 294 4.16 -19.79 7.27
C LEU A 294 3.74 -19.02 6.01
N ILE A 295 4.29 -17.82 5.85
CA ILE A 295 4.16 -17.04 4.62
C ILE A 295 5.52 -17.01 3.93
N MET A 296 5.55 -17.44 2.66
CA MET A 296 6.71 -17.33 1.79
C MET A 296 6.43 -16.26 0.73
N THR A 297 7.35 -15.30 0.58
CA THR A 297 7.17 -14.18 -0.34
C THR A 297 8.46 -13.78 -1.01
N ASP A 298 8.36 -13.30 -2.26
CA ASP A 298 9.45 -12.60 -2.95
C ASP A 298 9.28 -11.06 -2.88
N SER A 299 8.26 -10.58 -2.17
CA SER A 299 8.00 -9.16 -1.95
C SER A 299 8.62 -8.69 -0.64
N GLY A 300 9.36 -7.60 -0.68
CA GLY A 300 10.04 -6.99 0.48
C GLY A 300 9.31 -5.74 0.96
N GLY A 301 8.02 -5.83 1.26
CA GLY A 301 7.29 -4.65 1.71
C GLY A 301 6.19 -4.99 2.69
#